data_4ded97afa01b1399fb0677652996f03c
#
_entry.id   4ded97afa01b1399fb0677652996f03c
#
_cell.length_a   1.000
_cell.length_b   1.000
_cell.length_c   1.000
_cell.angle_alpha   90.00
_cell.angle_beta   90.00
_cell.angle_gamma   90.00
#
_symmetry.space_group_name_H-M   'P 1'
#
loop_
_entity.id
_entity.type
_entity.pdbx_description
1 polymer ?
#
loop_
_entity_poly.entity_id
_entity_poly.type
_entity_poly.pdbx_seq_one_letter_code
_entity_poly.pdbx_strand_id
1 'polypeptide(L)'
;MRIITGKARGLQLTVPKTYDVRPTADRVKESVFNIIGSKIIGAEVLDLFAGTGNLGLESWSRGAAAVTFIDASKESLRLVRSNIVKCRAEADCRVLQGSAPAVAERLAAAGELFDFAFCDPPYNKGWIEQKVVFAPGRLSGCGAQRA
;
A
#
# COMPACT_ATOMS: atom_id res chain seq x y z
N MET A 1 1.66 -2.96 -14.55
CA MET A 1 1.33 -3.24 -13.15
C MET A 1 -0.14 -3.58 -13.03
N ARG A 2 -0.45 -4.65 -12.40
CA ARG A 2 -1.84 -5.16 -12.34
C ARG A 2 -2.17 -5.74 -10.97
N ILE A 3 -3.44 -5.81 -10.68
CA ILE A 3 -3.95 -6.56 -9.52
C ILE A 3 -3.86 -8.05 -9.84
N ILE A 4 -3.26 -8.82 -8.95
CA ILE A 4 -2.98 -10.24 -9.17
C ILE A 4 -4.17 -11.12 -8.79
N THR A 5 -4.78 -10.86 -7.65
CA THR A 5 -5.80 -11.74 -7.07
C THR A 5 -6.96 -10.92 -6.47
N GLY A 6 -8.12 -11.54 -6.36
CA GLY A 6 -9.26 -10.99 -5.62
C GLY A 6 -10.28 -10.29 -6.52
N LYS A 7 -11.03 -9.36 -5.92
CA LYS A 7 -12.18 -8.68 -6.56
C LYS A 7 -11.82 -7.93 -7.84
N ALA A 8 -10.62 -7.37 -7.90
CA ALA A 8 -10.13 -6.60 -9.05
C ALA A 8 -9.07 -7.34 -9.85
N ARG A 9 -8.99 -8.65 -9.74
CA ARG A 9 -8.01 -9.48 -10.44
C ARG A 9 -7.90 -9.13 -11.92
N GLY A 10 -6.67 -8.95 -12.38
CA GLY A 10 -6.36 -8.67 -13.78
C GLY A 10 -6.50 -7.21 -14.19
N LEU A 11 -6.99 -6.34 -13.29
CA LEU A 11 -7.13 -4.92 -13.61
C LEU A 11 -5.77 -4.26 -13.73
N GLN A 12 -5.56 -3.52 -14.83
CA GLN A 12 -4.34 -2.76 -15.06
C GLN A 12 -4.38 -1.45 -14.28
N LEU A 13 -3.34 -1.20 -13.50
CA LEU A 13 -3.19 0.07 -12.79
C LEU A 13 -2.46 1.08 -13.66
N THR A 14 -2.86 2.33 -13.54
CA THR A 14 -2.14 3.43 -14.20
C THR A 14 -0.83 3.66 -13.48
N VAL A 15 0.25 3.74 -14.24
CA VAL A 15 1.61 3.96 -13.73
C VAL A 15 2.21 5.19 -14.41
N PRO A 16 3.25 5.82 -13.83
CA PRO A 16 3.95 6.91 -14.50
C PRO A 16 4.53 6.45 -15.84
N LYS A 17 4.61 7.35 -16.81
CA LYS A 17 5.15 7.05 -18.15
C LYS A 17 6.59 6.54 -18.11
N THR A 18 7.34 6.95 -17.09
CA THR A 18 8.73 6.54 -16.88
C THR A 18 8.88 5.28 -16.06
N TYR A 19 7.76 4.66 -15.67
CA TYR A 19 7.79 3.50 -14.80
C TYR A 19 8.20 2.26 -15.59
N ASP A 20 9.25 1.60 -15.11
CA ASP A 20 9.72 0.34 -15.66
C ASP A 20 9.03 -0.82 -14.92
N VAL A 21 8.09 -1.47 -15.60
CA VAL A 21 7.37 -2.60 -15.02
C VAL A 21 8.25 -3.83 -15.10
N ARG A 22 8.70 -4.31 -13.94
CA ARG A 22 9.55 -5.50 -13.87
C ARG A 22 8.73 -6.70 -13.44
N PRO A 23 8.89 -7.86 -14.11
CA PRO A 23 8.26 -9.11 -13.66
C PRO A 23 8.61 -9.47 -12.21
N THR A 24 9.79 -9.08 -11.76
CA THR A 24 10.26 -9.28 -10.38
C THR A 24 9.36 -8.60 -9.35
N ALA A 25 8.83 -7.41 -9.67
CA ALA A 25 7.95 -6.69 -8.76
C ALA A 25 6.65 -7.45 -8.49
N ASP A 26 6.07 -8.08 -9.50
CA ASP A 26 4.88 -8.91 -9.34
C ASP A 26 5.15 -10.14 -8.48
N ARG A 27 6.31 -10.77 -8.65
CA ARG A 27 6.71 -11.94 -7.84
C ARG A 27 6.89 -11.57 -6.38
N VAL A 28 7.52 -10.44 -6.09
CA VAL A 28 7.71 -9.96 -4.71
C VAL A 28 6.37 -9.66 -4.08
N LYS A 29 5.49 -8.97 -4.79
CA LYS A 29 4.14 -8.68 -4.32
C LYS A 29 3.38 -9.97 -4.01
N GLU A 30 3.39 -10.92 -4.91
CA GLU A 30 2.73 -12.20 -4.73
C GLU A 30 3.29 -12.96 -3.52
N SER A 31 4.61 -12.97 -3.35
CA SER A 31 5.25 -13.61 -2.20
C SER A 31 4.84 -12.98 -0.87
N VAL A 32 4.78 -11.65 -0.82
CA VAL A 32 4.35 -10.92 0.38
C VAL A 32 2.91 -11.31 0.75
N PHE A 33 2.01 -11.30 -0.21
CA PHE A 33 0.61 -11.62 0.06
C PHE A 33 0.39 -13.11 0.33
N ASN A 34 1.21 -13.98 -0.21
CA ASN A 34 1.18 -15.40 0.16
C ASN A 34 1.56 -15.60 1.63
N ILE A 35 2.53 -14.84 2.13
CA ILE A 35 2.90 -14.88 3.56
C ILE A 35 1.78 -14.35 4.44
N ILE A 36 1.16 -13.24 4.07
CA ILE A 36 0.06 -12.64 4.82
C ILE A 36 -1.15 -13.59 4.83
N GLY A 37 -1.43 -14.21 3.70
CA GLY A 37 -2.53 -15.16 3.56
C GLY A 37 -3.90 -14.54 3.87
N SER A 38 -4.74 -15.31 4.54
CA SER A 38 -6.11 -14.91 4.85
C SER A 38 -6.23 -13.81 5.89
N LYS A 39 -5.14 -13.46 6.57
CA LYS A 39 -5.13 -12.37 7.56
C LYS A 39 -5.47 -11.02 6.97
N ILE A 40 -5.30 -10.87 5.64
CA ILE A 40 -5.66 -9.63 4.96
C ILE A 40 -7.19 -9.41 4.90
N ILE A 41 -7.97 -10.47 4.97
CA ILE A 41 -9.44 -10.38 4.87
C ILE A 41 -9.98 -9.63 6.09
N GLY A 42 -10.72 -8.56 5.84
CA GLY A 42 -11.27 -7.70 6.88
C GLY A 42 -10.26 -6.77 7.55
N ALA A 43 -9.01 -6.74 7.08
CA ALA A 43 -7.94 -5.96 7.69
C ALA A 43 -8.07 -4.46 7.40
N GLU A 44 -7.61 -3.66 8.35
CA GLU A 44 -7.32 -2.23 8.18
C GLU A 44 -5.88 -2.07 7.72
N VAL A 45 -5.66 -1.51 6.55
CA VAL A 45 -4.34 -1.45 5.90
C VAL A 45 -3.87 -0.02 5.74
N LEU A 46 -2.60 0.20 6.01
CA LEU A 46 -1.94 1.47 5.78
C LEU A 46 -0.86 1.29 4.71
N ASP A 47 -0.92 2.06 3.65
CA ASP A 47 0.07 2.05 2.58
C ASP A 47 0.89 3.34 2.65
N LEU A 48 2.05 3.24 3.29
CA LEU A 48 3.02 4.33 3.39
C LEU A 48 3.82 4.37 2.09
N PHE A 49 4.08 5.56 1.56
CA PHE A 49 4.73 5.72 0.25
C PHE A 49 3.95 5.02 -0.85
N ALA A 50 2.69 5.38 -0.97
CA ALA A 50 1.74 4.63 -1.79
C ALA A 50 2.10 4.54 -3.29
N GLY A 51 2.75 5.57 -3.84
CA GLY A 51 3.15 5.57 -5.25
C GLY A 51 1.95 5.49 -6.18
N THR A 52 1.76 4.32 -6.79
CA THR A 52 0.60 4.04 -7.65
C THR A 52 -0.58 3.46 -6.89
N GLY A 53 -0.40 3.12 -5.62
CA GLY A 53 -1.39 2.42 -4.81
C GLY A 53 -1.38 0.91 -4.98
N ASN A 54 -0.35 0.37 -5.59
CA ASN A 54 -0.26 -1.04 -5.95
C ASN A 54 -0.47 -1.99 -4.76
N LEU A 55 0.24 -1.78 -3.66
CA LEU A 55 0.17 -2.67 -2.50
C LEU A 55 -1.17 -2.54 -1.77
N GLY A 56 -1.62 -1.32 -1.56
CA GLY A 56 -2.90 -1.08 -0.88
C GLY A 56 -4.08 -1.59 -1.70
N LEU A 57 -4.09 -1.38 -3.00
CA LEU A 57 -5.17 -1.86 -3.86
C LEU A 57 -5.16 -3.39 -4.01
N GLU A 58 -3.98 -4.00 -4.01
CA GLU A 58 -3.89 -5.46 -3.94
C GLU A 58 -4.51 -5.99 -2.64
N SER A 59 -4.20 -5.33 -1.52
CA SER A 59 -4.78 -5.67 -0.21
C SER A 59 -6.31 -5.59 -0.24
N TRP A 60 -6.84 -4.49 -0.78
CA TRP A 60 -8.27 -4.30 -0.91
C TRP A 60 -8.90 -5.38 -1.79
N SER A 61 -8.28 -5.67 -2.91
CA SER A 61 -8.75 -6.71 -3.84
C SER A 61 -8.82 -8.08 -3.17
N ARG A 62 -7.87 -8.37 -2.28
CA ARG A 62 -7.82 -9.64 -1.54
C ARG A 62 -8.72 -9.68 -0.30
N GLY A 63 -9.46 -8.62 -0.03
CA GLY A 63 -10.48 -8.62 1.01
C GLY A 63 -10.25 -7.69 2.19
N ALA A 64 -9.24 -6.82 2.16
CA ALA A 64 -9.06 -5.83 3.22
C ALA A 64 -10.32 -4.96 3.35
N ALA A 65 -10.68 -4.59 4.57
CA ALA A 65 -11.87 -3.81 4.83
C ALA A 65 -11.69 -2.34 4.45
N ALA A 66 -10.52 -1.79 4.72
CA ALA A 66 -10.22 -0.41 4.41
C ALA A 66 -8.72 -0.21 4.18
N VAL A 67 -8.38 0.74 3.34
CA VAL A 67 -6.99 1.08 3.03
C VAL A 67 -6.81 2.59 3.12
N THR A 68 -5.77 3.01 3.83
CA THR A 68 -5.33 4.39 3.89
C THR A 68 -4.02 4.53 3.13
N PHE A 69 -4.01 5.37 2.11
CA PHE A 69 -2.83 5.64 1.28
C PHE A 69 -2.19 6.94 1.72
N ILE A 70 -0.89 6.95 1.91
CA ILE A 70 -0.11 8.13 2.26
C ILE A 70 1.01 8.31 1.25
N ASP A 71 1.16 9.52 0.73
CA ASP A 71 2.30 9.91 -0.08
C ASP A 71 2.53 11.42 0.01
N ALA A 72 3.79 11.83 -0.09
CA ALA A 72 4.14 13.24 -0.11
C ALA A 72 3.96 13.87 -1.49
N SER A 73 4.03 13.07 -2.54
CA SER A 73 3.95 13.53 -3.93
C SER A 73 2.50 13.69 -4.39
N LYS A 74 2.14 14.89 -4.82
CA LYS A 74 0.81 15.16 -5.40
C LYS A 74 0.56 14.33 -6.65
N GLU A 75 1.61 14.09 -7.45
CA GLU A 75 1.51 13.29 -8.65
C GLU A 75 1.21 11.83 -8.31
N SER A 76 1.89 11.27 -7.33
CA SER A 76 1.62 9.93 -6.84
C SER A 76 0.18 9.81 -6.35
N LEU A 77 -0.29 10.76 -5.57
CA LEU A 77 -1.66 10.75 -5.06
C LEU A 77 -2.71 10.83 -6.16
N ARG A 78 -2.41 11.55 -7.24
CA ARG A 78 -3.29 11.59 -8.41
C ARG A 78 -3.41 10.20 -9.04
N LEU A 79 -2.29 9.51 -9.16
CA LEU A 79 -2.28 8.13 -9.67
C LEU A 79 -3.04 7.19 -8.75
N VAL A 80 -2.82 7.28 -7.45
CA VAL A 80 -3.53 6.48 -6.46
C VAL A 80 -5.04 6.69 -6.58
N ARG A 81 -5.50 7.95 -6.63
CA ARG A 81 -6.92 8.25 -6.77
C ARG A 81 -7.50 7.70 -8.07
N SER A 82 -6.78 7.84 -9.16
CA SER A 82 -7.18 7.28 -10.46
C SER A 82 -7.34 5.76 -10.38
N ASN A 83 -6.40 5.09 -9.76
CA ASN A 83 -6.43 3.65 -9.61
C ASN A 83 -7.53 3.18 -8.64
N ILE A 84 -7.81 3.93 -7.60
CA ILE A 84 -8.95 3.65 -6.70
C ILE A 84 -10.26 3.69 -7.47
N VAL A 85 -10.44 4.69 -8.32
CA VAL A 85 -11.64 4.82 -9.16
C VAL A 85 -11.75 3.64 -10.15
N LYS A 86 -10.64 3.27 -10.77
CA LYS A 86 -10.61 2.09 -11.66
C LYS A 86 -11.05 0.82 -10.96
N CYS A 87 -10.64 0.64 -9.72
CA CYS A 87 -11.01 -0.52 -8.91
C CYS A 87 -12.42 -0.43 -8.34
N ARG A 88 -13.07 0.72 -8.42
CA ARG A 88 -14.35 1.01 -7.76
C ARG A 88 -14.26 0.82 -6.24
N ALA A 89 -13.16 1.28 -5.67
CA ALA A 89 -12.82 1.08 -4.26
C ALA A 89 -12.97 2.36 -3.42
N GLU A 90 -13.63 3.39 -3.93
CA GLU A 90 -13.70 4.71 -3.29
C GLU A 90 -14.29 4.65 -1.87
N ALA A 91 -15.26 3.77 -1.65
CA ALA A 91 -15.91 3.65 -0.35
C ALA A 91 -14.99 3.12 0.75
N ASP A 92 -13.96 2.38 0.37
CA ASP A 92 -13.08 1.67 1.31
C ASP A 92 -11.68 2.26 1.38
N CYS A 93 -11.38 3.29 0.60
CA CYS A 93 -10.04 3.85 0.47
C CYS A 93 -10.00 5.31 0.84
N ARG A 94 -8.98 5.69 1.58
CA ARG A 94 -8.71 7.07 1.99
C ARG A 94 -7.32 7.46 1.53
N VAL A 95 -7.16 8.70 1.05
CA VAL A 95 -5.89 9.22 0.54
C VAL A 95 -5.48 10.44 1.35
N LEU A 96 -4.29 10.40 1.94
CA LEU A 96 -3.75 11.48 2.75
C LEU A 96 -2.42 11.96 2.18
N GLN A 97 -2.29 13.27 2.02
CA GLN A 97 -1.04 13.89 1.56
C GLN A 97 -0.17 14.27 2.75
N GLY A 98 1.12 13.97 2.65
CA GLY A 98 2.11 14.38 3.63
C GLY A 98 3.28 13.41 3.68
N SER A 99 4.26 13.74 4.49
CA SER A 99 5.35 12.82 4.74
C SER A 99 4.85 11.61 5.53
N ALA A 100 5.28 10.42 5.14
CA ALA A 100 4.80 9.20 5.76
C ALA A 100 5.00 9.20 7.29
N PRO A 101 6.17 9.57 7.84
CA PRO A 101 6.33 9.62 9.29
C PRO A 101 5.37 10.57 9.99
N ALA A 102 5.22 11.80 9.48
CA ALA A 102 4.37 12.81 10.10
C ALA A 102 2.90 12.41 10.09
N VAL A 103 2.41 11.88 8.96
CA VAL A 103 1.02 11.44 8.85
C VAL A 103 0.77 10.22 9.73
N ALA A 104 1.69 9.26 9.76
CA ALA A 104 1.59 8.08 10.62
C ALA A 104 1.51 8.47 12.10
N GLU A 105 2.32 9.43 12.53
CA GLU A 105 2.26 9.95 13.90
C GLU A 105 0.91 10.59 14.22
N ARG A 106 0.36 11.36 13.29
CA ARG A 106 -0.97 11.98 13.48
C ARG A 106 -2.06 10.92 13.59
N LEU A 107 -2.02 9.90 12.78
CA LEU A 107 -2.98 8.80 12.83
C LEU A 107 -2.88 8.04 14.15
N ALA A 108 -1.67 7.77 14.60
CA ALA A 108 -1.43 7.12 15.90
C ALA A 108 -1.94 7.99 17.05
N ALA A 109 -1.67 9.30 17.02
CA ALA A 109 -2.14 10.23 18.04
C ALA A 109 -3.67 10.34 18.06
N ALA A 110 -4.33 10.14 16.92
CA ALA A 110 -5.79 10.10 16.82
C ALA A 110 -6.39 8.77 17.28
N GLY A 111 -5.56 7.81 17.67
CA GLY A 111 -6.00 6.50 18.13
C GLY A 111 -6.40 5.54 17.02
N GLU A 112 -6.03 5.82 15.78
CA GLU A 112 -6.33 4.93 14.65
C GLU A 112 -5.43 3.69 14.69
N LEU A 113 -6.03 2.55 14.45
CA LEU A 113 -5.37 1.25 14.49
C LEU A 113 -5.38 0.61 13.11
N PHE A 114 -4.26 -0.03 12.76
CA PHE A 114 -4.11 -0.75 11.51
C PHE A 114 -3.60 -2.15 11.78
N ASP A 115 -4.04 -3.10 10.97
CA ASP A 115 -3.58 -4.49 11.07
C ASP A 115 -2.30 -4.72 10.27
N PHE A 116 -2.14 -4.00 9.17
CA PHE A 116 -0.95 -4.07 8.31
C PHE A 116 -0.53 -2.68 7.87
N ALA A 117 0.78 -2.47 7.78
CA ALA A 117 1.34 -1.28 7.18
C ALA A 117 2.42 -1.69 6.17
N PHE A 118 2.25 -1.26 4.93
CA PHE A 118 3.26 -1.42 3.90
C PHE A 118 4.14 -0.18 3.87
N CYS A 119 5.42 -0.37 3.92
CA CYS A 119 6.41 0.70 3.86
C CYS A 119 7.42 0.40 2.77
N ASP A 120 7.20 0.97 1.59
CA ASP A 120 8.05 0.80 0.41
C ASP A 120 8.56 2.16 -0.05
N PRO A 121 9.55 2.74 0.66
CA PRO A 121 10.06 4.06 0.31
C PRO A 121 10.77 4.05 -1.05
N PRO A 122 10.73 5.19 -1.77
CA PRO A 122 11.31 5.27 -3.12
C PRO A 122 12.83 5.41 -3.06
N TYR A 123 13.51 4.34 -2.70
CA TYR A 123 14.96 4.33 -2.73
C TYR A 123 15.48 3.97 -4.10
N ASN A 124 16.24 4.89 -4.68
CA ASN A 124 16.82 4.75 -6.00
C ASN A 124 18.15 4.02 -6.01
N LYS A 125 18.50 3.22 -5.03
CA LYS A 125 19.85 2.68 -4.91
C LYS A 125 19.95 1.17 -4.80
N GLY A 126 19.16 0.45 -5.58
CA GLY A 126 19.42 -0.97 -5.81
C GLY A 126 19.12 -1.92 -4.65
N TRP A 127 18.65 -1.42 -3.53
CA TRP A 127 18.13 -2.25 -2.44
C TRP A 127 16.79 -1.70 -2.01
N ILE A 128 15.77 -2.28 -2.58
CA ILE A 128 14.40 -1.99 -2.19
C ILE A 128 13.97 -3.13 -1.31
N GLU A 129 13.85 -2.86 -0.05
CA GLU A 129 13.23 -3.79 0.86
C GLU A 129 11.79 -3.36 1.04
N GLN A 130 10.89 -4.18 0.53
CA GLN A 130 9.49 -4.04 0.88
C GLN A 130 9.31 -4.53 2.30
N LYS A 131 9.02 -3.59 3.19
CA LYS A 131 8.81 -3.92 4.59
C LYS A 131 7.34 -3.99 4.88
N VAL A 132 6.90 -5.17 5.22
CA VAL A 132 5.58 -5.37 5.79
C VAL A 132 5.75 -5.28 7.30
N VAL A 133 5.20 -4.24 7.90
CA VAL A 133 5.21 -4.09 9.35
C VAL A 133 3.88 -4.60 9.87
N PHE A 134 3.92 -5.66 10.63
CA PHE A 134 2.77 -6.16 11.35
C PHE A 134 2.62 -5.38 12.64
N ALA A 135 1.56 -4.59 12.75
CA ALA A 135 1.23 -3.92 13.99
C ALA A 135 -0.13 -4.45 14.46
N PRO A 136 -0.18 -5.45 15.34
CA PRO A 136 -1.46 -5.92 15.86
C PRO A 136 -2.15 -4.80 16.62
N GLY A 137 -3.07 -4.12 15.95
CA GLY A 137 -3.87 -3.05 16.53
C GLY A 137 -3.12 -1.76 16.85
N ARG A 138 -1.85 -1.60 16.47
CA ARG A 138 -1.07 -0.38 16.68
C ARG A 138 -0.06 -0.16 15.58
N LEU A 139 -0.05 1.04 15.05
CA LEU A 139 1.06 1.50 14.27
C LEU A 139 2.21 1.87 15.23
N SER A 140 3.02 0.92 15.58
CA SER A 140 4.33 1.22 16.15
C SER A 140 5.20 1.60 14.97
N GLY A 141 5.42 2.86 14.75
CA GLY A 141 6.28 3.45 13.74
C GLY A 141 6.78 2.55 12.60
N CYS A 142 7.07 3.12 11.44
CA CYS A 142 7.93 2.45 10.48
C CYS A 142 9.26 2.16 11.17
N GLY A 143 9.25 1.22 12.08
CA GLY A 143 10.45 0.68 12.65
C GLY A 143 11.23 0.15 11.48
N ALA A 144 12.31 0.82 11.14
CA ALA A 144 13.23 0.36 10.15
C ALA A 144 13.83 -0.95 10.64
N GLN A 145 13.08 -2.02 10.52
CA GLN A 145 13.71 -3.32 10.54
C GLN A 145 14.38 -3.47 9.20
N ARG A 146 15.62 -3.10 9.20
CA ARG A 146 16.51 -3.54 8.16
C ARG A 146 16.56 -5.05 8.24
N ALA A 147 16.03 -5.66 7.23
CA ALA A 147 16.36 -7.06 7.04
C ALA A 147 17.85 -7.13 6.75
#